data_7a3ca75aad3fba65a51cb6cf8ff2fc4e
#
_entry.id   7a3ca75aad3fba65a51cb6cf8ff2fc4e
#
_cell.length_a   1.000
_cell.length_b   1.000
_cell.length_c   1.000
_cell.angle_alpha   90.00
_cell.angle_beta   90.00
_cell.angle_gamma   90.00
#
_symmetry.space_group_name_H-M   'P 1'
#
loop_
_entity.id
_entity.type
_entity.pdbx_description
1 polymer ?
#
loop_
_entity_poly.entity_id
_entity_poly.type
_entity_poly.pdbx_seq_one_letter_code
_entity_poly.pdbx_strand_id
1 'polypeptide(L)'
;MKVAISWSGGIESALSCYKAIKEGHDVKYLVVFVADTWPSFSHPLPIMELQAKSMGIPLLKLNVKEPFEKTYREAVKTLVDKGIEGIVTGDIYVVDDLHGRWMDKVTEGLDISVIMPLWEQDTTKVLEEEVSTGFRSVFTSLGEEWFTEEWAGKELNKNTFNDLMKLAKEKDMDPCGENGEYHTMTIDGPTFKQQIEISKFTKGKQKGRLCITIDEYALKPKD
;
A
#
# COMPACT_ATOMS: atom_id res chain seq x y z
N MET A 1 11.39 -15.83 9.87
CA MET A 1 10.09 -16.47 9.53
C MET A 1 9.83 -16.31 8.04
N LYS A 2 9.11 -17.24 7.42
CA LYS A 2 8.56 -17.06 6.06
C LYS A 2 7.30 -16.22 6.16
N VAL A 3 7.28 -15.09 5.47
CA VAL A 3 6.16 -14.15 5.57
C VAL A 3 5.55 -13.82 4.21
N ALA A 4 4.29 -13.42 4.24
CA ALA A 4 3.59 -12.77 3.12
C ALA A 4 3.27 -11.32 3.50
N ILE A 5 3.33 -10.41 2.53
CA ILE A 5 2.97 -9.01 2.72
C ILE A 5 1.55 -8.79 2.22
N SER A 6 0.65 -8.28 3.05
CA SER A 6 -0.63 -7.74 2.61
C SER A 6 -0.36 -6.48 1.77
N TRP A 7 -0.47 -6.66 0.43
CA TRP A 7 0.04 -5.70 -0.53
C TRP A 7 -1.07 -4.84 -1.12
N SER A 8 -1.08 -3.57 -0.79
CA SER A 8 -1.95 -2.57 -1.42
C SER A 8 -1.27 -1.88 -2.62
N GLY A 9 0.05 -1.94 -2.71
CA GLY A 9 0.86 -1.19 -3.66
C GLY A 9 1.13 0.26 -3.22
N GLY A 10 0.53 0.71 -2.12
CA GLY A 10 0.78 2.00 -1.49
C GLY A 10 2.12 2.03 -0.75
N ILE A 11 2.51 3.23 -0.32
CA ILE A 11 3.83 3.46 0.27
C ILE A 11 3.97 2.76 1.63
N GLU A 12 2.93 2.69 2.45
CA GLU A 12 2.91 2.03 3.76
C GLU A 12 3.17 0.52 3.62
N SER A 13 2.52 -0.13 2.64
CA SER A 13 2.77 -1.56 2.37
C SER A 13 4.19 -1.80 1.86
N ALA A 14 4.76 -0.84 1.10
CA ALA A 14 6.12 -0.91 0.61
C ALA A 14 7.16 -0.71 1.73
N LEU A 15 6.93 0.24 2.66
CA LEU A 15 7.78 0.44 3.83
C LEU A 15 7.71 -0.77 4.77
N SER A 16 6.51 -1.32 5.02
CA SER A 16 6.35 -2.51 5.87
C SER A 16 7.07 -3.73 5.29
N CYS A 17 7.01 -3.92 3.97
CA CYS A 17 7.79 -4.96 3.28
C CYS A 17 9.30 -4.75 3.47
N TYR A 18 9.79 -3.54 3.31
CA TYR A 18 11.19 -3.20 3.52
C TYR A 18 11.63 -3.46 4.95
N LYS A 19 10.84 -3.04 5.96
CA LYS A 19 11.13 -3.29 7.38
C LYS A 19 11.17 -4.79 7.67
N ALA A 20 10.23 -5.57 7.18
CA ALA A 20 10.21 -7.02 7.34
C ALA A 20 11.46 -7.70 6.75
N ILE A 21 11.91 -7.27 5.57
CA ILE A 21 13.17 -7.75 4.97
C ILE A 21 14.37 -7.36 5.82
N LYS A 22 14.42 -6.14 6.35
CA LYS A 22 15.49 -5.64 7.22
C LYS A 22 15.56 -6.40 8.55
N GLU A 23 14.44 -6.82 9.08
CA GLU A 23 14.35 -7.66 10.29
C GLU A 23 14.69 -9.14 10.03
N GLY A 24 15.05 -9.48 8.79
CA GLY A 24 15.50 -10.82 8.43
C GLY A 24 14.37 -11.81 8.13
N HIS A 25 13.16 -11.32 7.89
CA HIS A 25 12.07 -12.15 7.42
C HIS A 25 12.28 -12.57 5.95
N ASP A 26 11.87 -13.79 5.63
CA ASP A 26 11.91 -14.36 4.27
C ASP A 26 10.57 -14.09 3.57
N VAL A 27 10.49 -12.98 2.84
CA VAL A 27 9.26 -12.56 2.14
C VAL A 27 9.02 -13.46 0.92
N LYS A 28 8.00 -14.31 0.99
CA LYS A 28 7.65 -15.28 -0.05
C LYS A 28 6.65 -14.75 -1.07
N TYR A 29 5.71 -13.94 -0.63
CA TYR A 29 4.62 -13.43 -1.49
C TYR A 29 4.26 -11.99 -1.14
N LEU A 30 3.91 -11.23 -2.16
CA LEU A 30 3.02 -10.08 -2.05
C LEU A 30 1.60 -10.59 -2.25
N VAL A 31 0.68 -10.32 -1.32
CA VAL A 31 -0.69 -10.85 -1.34
C VAL A 31 -1.68 -9.71 -1.55
N VAL A 32 -2.45 -9.80 -2.61
CA VAL A 32 -3.56 -8.88 -2.87
C VAL A 32 -4.88 -9.62 -2.63
N PHE A 33 -5.68 -9.11 -1.70
CA PHE A 33 -7.04 -9.59 -1.48
C PHE A 33 -7.97 -8.90 -2.48
N VAL A 34 -8.42 -9.65 -3.50
CA VAL A 34 -9.21 -9.14 -4.61
C VAL A 34 -10.70 -9.33 -4.30
N ALA A 35 -11.41 -8.24 -4.04
CA ALA A 35 -12.85 -8.27 -3.83
C ALA A 35 -13.62 -8.18 -5.17
N ASP A 36 -14.89 -8.62 -5.18
CA ASP A 36 -15.78 -8.53 -6.36
C ASP A 36 -15.97 -7.08 -6.86
N THR A 37 -15.75 -6.11 -5.96
CA THR A 37 -15.79 -4.66 -6.30
C THR A 37 -14.54 -4.14 -6.98
N TRP A 38 -13.52 -4.98 -7.14
CA TRP A 38 -12.30 -4.65 -7.88
C TRP A 38 -12.63 -4.50 -9.39
N PRO A 39 -12.00 -3.59 -10.16
CA PRO A 39 -10.74 -2.93 -9.87
C PRO A 39 -10.87 -1.65 -9.04
N SER A 40 -9.93 -1.45 -8.13
CA SER A 40 -9.74 -0.16 -7.46
C SER A 40 -8.99 0.80 -8.38
N PHE A 41 -9.52 1.99 -8.59
CA PHE A 41 -8.81 3.04 -9.32
C PHE A 41 -7.65 3.63 -8.50
N SER A 42 -7.71 3.52 -7.16
CA SER A 42 -6.62 3.97 -6.28
C SER A 42 -5.40 3.04 -6.35
N HIS A 43 -5.64 1.74 -6.54
CA HIS A 43 -4.63 0.69 -6.51
C HIS A 43 -4.79 -0.27 -7.71
N PRO A 44 -4.40 0.16 -8.93
CA PRO A 44 -4.59 -0.66 -10.13
C PRO A 44 -3.72 -1.91 -10.11
N LEU A 45 -4.36 -3.08 -10.22
CA LEU A 45 -3.71 -4.40 -10.17
C LEU A 45 -2.55 -4.56 -11.17
N PRO A 46 -2.62 -4.06 -12.43
CA PRO A 46 -1.50 -4.15 -13.36
C PRO A 46 -0.21 -3.46 -12.85
N ILE A 47 -0.35 -2.37 -12.09
CA ILE A 47 0.82 -1.71 -11.48
C ILE A 47 1.38 -2.56 -10.33
N MET A 48 0.54 -3.19 -9.51
CA MET A 48 1.00 -4.11 -8.46
C MET A 48 1.75 -5.32 -9.07
N GLU A 49 1.33 -5.81 -10.24
CA GLU A 49 2.04 -6.86 -10.97
C GLU A 49 3.45 -6.40 -11.41
N LEU A 50 3.59 -5.14 -11.85
CA LEU A 50 4.92 -4.57 -12.16
C LEU A 50 5.76 -4.35 -10.91
N GLN A 51 5.15 -3.91 -9.79
CA GLN A 51 5.84 -3.80 -8.51
C GLN A 51 6.42 -5.17 -8.10
N ALA A 52 5.60 -6.21 -8.10
CA ALA A 52 6.01 -7.57 -7.78
C ALA A 52 7.15 -8.06 -8.70
N LYS A 53 7.03 -7.82 -10.02
CA LYS A 53 8.06 -8.14 -10.99
C LYS A 53 9.36 -7.39 -10.71
N SER A 54 9.28 -6.09 -10.43
CA SER A 54 10.44 -5.27 -10.09
C SER A 54 11.13 -5.75 -8.82
N MET A 55 10.37 -6.06 -7.79
CA MET A 55 10.89 -6.56 -6.51
C MET A 55 11.43 -7.98 -6.63
N GLY A 56 10.97 -8.75 -7.62
CA GLY A 56 11.29 -10.17 -7.77
C GLY A 56 10.60 -11.05 -6.72
N ILE A 57 9.48 -10.58 -6.18
CA ILE A 57 8.63 -11.29 -5.21
C ILE A 57 7.31 -11.66 -5.90
N PRO A 58 6.89 -12.94 -5.88
CA PRO A 58 5.65 -13.36 -6.52
C PRO A 58 4.41 -12.66 -5.96
N LEU A 59 3.52 -12.18 -6.84
CA LEU A 59 2.21 -11.65 -6.46
C LEU A 59 1.18 -12.79 -6.39
N LEU A 60 0.55 -12.95 -5.25
CA LEU A 60 -0.53 -13.90 -5.04
C LEU A 60 -1.86 -13.14 -4.91
N LYS A 61 -2.80 -13.44 -5.81
CA LYS A 61 -4.14 -12.86 -5.78
C LYS A 61 -5.08 -13.83 -5.09
N LEU A 62 -5.70 -13.39 -4.00
CA LEU A 62 -6.66 -14.18 -3.22
C LEU A 62 -8.02 -13.51 -3.32
N ASN A 63 -8.99 -14.20 -3.91
CA ASN A 63 -10.33 -13.67 -4.07
C ASN A 63 -11.07 -13.67 -2.72
N VAL A 64 -11.71 -12.55 -2.42
CA VAL A 64 -12.54 -12.37 -1.23
C VAL A 64 -13.89 -11.78 -1.62
N LYS A 65 -14.94 -12.16 -0.88
CA LYS A 65 -16.31 -11.70 -1.11
C LYS A 65 -17.12 -11.77 0.17
N GLU A 66 -18.30 -11.21 0.16
CA GLU A 66 -19.24 -11.36 1.30
C GLU A 66 -19.57 -12.85 1.60
N PRO A 67 -19.58 -13.23 2.87
CA PRO A 67 -19.17 -12.44 4.04
C PRO A 67 -17.64 -12.37 4.16
N PHE A 68 -17.10 -11.13 4.21
CA PHE A 68 -15.65 -10.88 4.10
C PHE A 68 -14.84 -11.59 5.19
N GLU A 69 -15.28 -11.59 6.43
CA GLU A 69 -14.55 -12.26 7.52
C GLU A 69 -14.23 -13.74 7.18
N LYS A 70 -15.24 -14.46 6.68
CA LYS A 70 -15.06 -15.86 6.30
C LYS A 70 -14.09 -16.04 5.15
N THR A 71 -14.27 -15.26 4.08
CA THR A 71 -13.48 -15.45 2.85
C THR A 71 -12.05 -14.94 2.99
N TYR A 72 -11.81 -13.86 3.79
CA TYR A 72 -10.46 -13.46 4.20
C TYR A 72 -9.78 -14.56 5.01
N ARG A 73 -10.48 -15.15 5.99
CA ARG A 73 -9.95 -16.26 6.78
C ARG A 73 -9.59 -17.47 5.91
N GLU A 74 -10.44 -17.83 4.96
CA GLU A 74 -10.15 -18.90 3.98
C GLU A 74 -8.92 -18.55 3.13
N ALA A 75 -8.81 -17.31 2.69
CA ALA A 75 -7.66 -16.82 1.93
C ALA A 75 -6.37 -16.89 2.76
N VAL A 76 -6.38 -16.44 4.01
CA VAL A 76 -5.23 -16.54 4.92
C VAL A 76 -4.86 -17.99 5.20
N LYS A 77 -5.85 -18.88 5.35
CA LYS A 77 -5.57 -20.31 5.54
C LYS A 77 -4.78 -20.90 4.37
N THR A 78 -5.01 -20.43 3.13
CA THR A 78 -4.20 -20.88 1.98
C THR A 78 -2.73 -20.46 2.08
N LEU A 79 -2.42 -19.39 2.83
CA LEU A 79 -1.04 -18.98 3.11
C LEU A 79 -0.40 -19.93 4.13
N VAL A 80 -1.13 -20.28 5.19
CA VAL A 80 -0.68 -21.28 6.17
C VAL A 80 -0.39 -22.63 5.48
N ASP A 81 -1.28 -23.08 4.61
CA ASP A 81 -1.12 -24.33 3.85
C ASP A 81 0.11 -24.27 2.91
N LYS A 82 0.57 -23.08 2.53
CA LYS A 82 1.80 -22.84 1.76
C LYS A 82 3.05 -22.69 2.64
N GLY A 83 2.91 -22.87 3.94
CA GLY A 83 4.01 -22.77 4.92
C GLY A 83 4.41 -21.34 5.24
N ILE A 84 3.50 -20.37 5.08
CA ILE A 84 3.70 -19.00 5.55
C ILE A 84 3.42 -18.94 7.05
N GLU A 85 4.36 -18.37 7.79
CA GLU A 85 4.36 -18.30 9.26
C GLU A 85 3.91 -16.92 9.77
N GLY A 86 3.92 -15.90 8.90
CA GLY A 86 3.49 -14.54 9.24
C GLY A 86 2.90 -13.78 8.07
N ILE A 87 1.95 -12.90 8.36
CA ILE A 87 1.43 -11.88 7.44
C ILE A 87 1.79 -10.50 7.94
N VAL A 88 2.42 -9.71 7.07
CA VAL A 88 2.86 -8.35 7.37
C VAL A 88 1.85 -7.39 6.78
N THR A 89 1.39 -6.40 7.54
CA THR A 89 0.49 -5.34 7.06
C THR A 89 1.12 -3.96 7.21
N GLY A 90 0.59 -2.99 6.46
CA GLY A 90 1.00 -1.58 6.52
C GLY A 90 0.14 -0.74 7.46
N ASP A 91 -0.69 -1.35 8.29
CA ASP A 91 -1.58 -0.63 9.19
C ASP A 91 -0.80 0.16 10.23
N ILE A 92 -1.19 1.44 10.45
CA ILE A 92 -0.55 2.34 11.42
C ILE A 92 -1.38 2.42 12.69
N TYR A 93 -2.70 2.55 12.58
CA TYR A 93 -3.63 2.57 13.72
C TYR A 93 -5.04 2.15 13.30
N VAL A 94 -5.94 2.04 14.27
CA VAL A 94 -7.36 1.74 14.01
C VAL A 94 -8.03 2.98 13.45
N VAL A 95 -8.44 2.94 12.19
CA VAL A 95 -9.13 4.04 11.51
C VAL A 95 -10.62 4.07 11.88
N ASP A 96 -11.25 2.91 12.03
CA ASP A 96 -12.64 2.76 12.46
C ASP A 96 -12.87 1.41 13.15
N ASP A 97 -14.05 1.25 13.77
CA ASP A 97 -14.43 0.01 14.47
C ASP A 97 -14.56 -1.20 13.52
N LEU A 98 -14.74 -0.96 12.22
CA LEU A 98 -14.89 -2.02 11.21
C LEU A 98 -13.53 -2.56 10.74
N HIS A 99 -12.55 -1.67 10.62
CA HIS A 99 -11.21 -1.99 10.09
C HIS A 99 -10.16 -2.19 11.18
N GLY A 100 -10.48 -1.91 12.46
CA GLY A 100 -9.57 -2.09 13.57
C GLY A 100 -8.90 -3.44 13.51
N ARG A 101 -7.69 -3.64 13.75
CA ARG A 101 -6.90 -4.88 13.73
C ARG A 101 -7.56 -6.07 12.97
N TRP A 102 -8.07 -5.76 11.76
CA TRP A 102 -8.84 -6.70 10.92
C TRP A 102 -8.07 -8.01 10.69
N MET A 103 -6.78 -7.89 10.44
CA MET A 103 -5.94 -9.06 10.19
C MET A 103 -5.86 -9.99 11.41
N ASP A 104 -5.81 -9.44 12.64
CA ASP A 104 -5.85 -10.26 13.85
C ASP A 104 -7.15 -11.06 13.95
N LYS A 105 -8.27 -10.41 13.63
CA LYS A 105 -9.59 -11.06 13.65
C LYS A 105 -9.68 -12.24 12.67
N VAL A 106 -9.20 -12.05 11.45
CA VAL A 106 -9.28 -13.11 10.41
C VAL A 106 -8.23 -14.20 10.60
N THR A 107 -7.16 -13.93 11.33
CA THR A 107 -6.12 -14.93 11.65
C THR A 107 -6.35 -15.66 12.97
N GLU A 108 -7.31 -15.25 13.80
CA GLU A 108 -7.56 -15.84 15.11
C GLU A 108 -7.65 -17.36 15.06
N GLY A 109 -6.82 -18.07 15.85
CA GLY A 109 -6.75 -19.53 15.88
C GLY A 109 -6.18 -20.19 14.63
N LEU A 110 -5.55 -19.45 13.70
CA LEU A 110 -4.71 -19.98 12.64
C LEU A 110 -3.23 -19.94 13.09
N ASP A 111 -2.43 -20.86 12.57
CA ASP A 111 -0.98 -20.91 12.86
C ASP A 111 -0.23 -19.89 11.95
N ILE A 112 -0.49 -18.62 12.17
CA ILE A 112 0.13 -17.50 11.47
C ILE A 112 0.16 -16.26 12.36
N SER A 113 1.31 -15.60 12.40
CA SER A 113 1.48 -14.36 13.18
C SER A 113 1.11 -13.14 12.33
N VAL A 114 0.50 -12.12 12.94
CA VAL A 114 0.32 -10.81 12.32
C VAL A 114 1.47 -9.91 12.73
N ILE A 115 2.11 -9.28 11.76
CA ILE A 115 3.27 -8.40 11.94
C ILE A 115 2.89 -7.03 11.39
N MET A 116 2.90 -6.02 12.23
CA MET A 116 2.53 -4.65 11.90
C MET A 116 3.70 -3.70 12.21
N PRO A 117 4.67 -3.54 11.30
CA PRO A 117 5.90 -2.76 11.56
C PRO A 117 5.67 -1.28 11.80
N LEU A 118 4.51 -0.75 11.41
CA LEU A 118 4.15 0.68 11.53
C LEU A 118 3.13 0.94 12.65
N TRP A 119 2.65 -0.11 13.32
CA TRP A 119 1.58 0.00 14.30
C TRP A 119 1.89 0.96 15.45
N GLU A 120 0.95 1.87 15.74
CA GLU A 120 1.02 2.90 16.79
C GLU A 120 2.22 3.87 16.64
N GLN A 121 2.80 3.98 15.43
CA GLN A 121 3.82 4.96 15.17
C GLN A 121 3.20 6.32 14.83
N ASP A 122 3.92 7.38 15.13
CA ASP A 122 3.56 8.75 14.70
C ASP A 122 3.59 8.85 13.17
N THR A 123 2.47 9.23 12.56
CA THR A 123 2.32 9.27 11.09
C THR A 123 3.25 10.24 10.40
N THR A 124 3.63 11.35 11.09
CA THR A 124 4.67 12.27 10.58
C THR A 124 6.01 11.55 10.44
N LYS A 125 6.38 10.73 11.44
CA LYS A 125 7.64 9.97 11.41
C LYS A 125 7.60 8.84 10.39
N VAL A 126 6.44 8.19 10.23
CA VAL A 126 6.25 7.17 9.21
C VAL A 126 6.46 7.78 7.83
N LEU A 127 5.78 8.88 7.51
CA LEU A 127 5.93 9.57 6.24
C LEU A 127 7.38 10.05 6.00
N GLU A 128 8.04 10.58 7.05
CA GLU A 128 9.45 10.98 6.97
C GLU A 128 10.36 9.77 6.69
N GLU A 129 10.13 8.64 7.35
CA GLU A 129 10.88 7.40 7.11
C GLU A 129 10.68 6.90 5.67
N GLU A 130 9.45 6.89 5.15
CA GLU A 130 9.14 6.50 3.77
C GLU A 130 9.96 7.29 2.76
N VAL A 131 9.89 8.61 2.87
CA VAL A 131 10.56 9.51 1.94
C VAL A 131 12.08 9.48 2.12
N SER A 132 12.60 9.47 3.37
CA SER A 132 14.03 9.44 3.64
C SER A 132 14.69 8.13 3.24
N THR A 133 13.96 7.01 3.33
CA THR A 133 14.40 5.69 2.89
C THR A 133 14.52 5.61 1.35
N GLY A 134 13.94 6.56 0.63
CA GLY A 134 14.06 6.68 -0.82
C GLY A 134 12.89 6.06 -1.59
N PHE A 135 11.76 5.81 -0.93
CA PHE A 135 10.53 5.48 -1.63
C PHE A 135 10.04 6.68 -2.44
N ARG A 136 9.48 6.38 -3.61
CA ARG A 136 8.78 7.32 -4.49
C ARG A 136 7.43 6.72 -4.83
N SER A 137 6.39 7.52 -4.67
CA SER A 137 5.02 7.10 -4.94
C SER A 137 4.28 8.19 -5.71
N VAL A 138 3.20 7.82 -6.39
CA VAL A 138 2.34 8.77 -7.11
C VAL A 138 1.00 8.82 -6.40
N PHE A 139 0.47 10.03 -6.18
CA PHE A 139 -0.89 10.21 -5.67
C PHE A 139 -1.90 9.77 -6.72
N THR A 140 -2.66 8.72 -6.40
CA THR A 140 -3.63 8.10 -7.32
C THR A 140 -5.07 8.50 -7.06
N SER A 141 -5.41 8.78 -5.80
CA SER A 141 -6.76 9.19 -5.37
C SER A 141 -6.67 10.14 -4.19
N LEU A 142 -7.41 11.23 -4.23
CA LEU A 142 -7.31 12.36 -3.32
C LEU A 142 -8.71 12.85 -2.94
N GLY A 143 -8.94 13.16 -1.67
CA GLY A 143 -10.16 13.81 -1.21
C GLY A 143 -10.20 15.28 -1.64
N GLU A 144 -11.27 15.71 -2.31
CA GLU A 144 -11.44 17.10 -2.78
C GLU A 144 -11.50 18.12 -1.62
N GLU A 145 -11.77 17.65 -0.43
CA GLU A 145 -11.80 18.46 0.80
C GLU A 145 -10.41 18.99 1.17
N TRP A 146 -9.38 18.19 0.93
CA TRP A 146 -8.01 18.49 1.29
C TRP A 146 -7.14 18.94 0.11
N PHE A 147 -7.36 18.35 -1.08
CA PHE A 147 -6.45 18.48 -2.22
C PHE A 147 -7.06 19.20 -3.41
N THR A 148 -6.19 19.89 -4.16
CA THR A 148 -6.51 20.42 -5.49
C THR A 148 -6.11 19.41 -6.58
N GLU A 149 -6.61 19.59 -7.80
CA GLU A 149 -6.31 18.72 -8.95
C GLU A 149 -4.81 18.66 -9.30
N GLU A 150 -4.02 19.66 -8.86
CA GLU A 150 -2.58 19.70 -9.08
C GLU A 150 -1.83 18.56 -8.39
N TRP A 151 -2.38 18.02 -7.30
CA TRP A 151 -1.80 16.91 -6.56
C TRP A 151 -2.03 15.56 -7.24
N ALA A 152 -3.09 15.42 -8.04
CA ALA A 152 -3.37 14.17 -8.74
C ALA A 152 -2.26 13.86 -9.76
N GLY A 153 -1.60 12.72 -9.59
CA GLY A 153 -0.46 12.30 -10.39
C GLY A 153 0.88 12.93 -9.99
N LYS A 154 0.92 13.79 -8.96
CA LYS A 154 2.18 14.30 -8.40
C LYS A 154 2.91 13.17 -7.66
N GLU A 155 4.24 13.19 -7.69
CA GLU A 155 5.04 12.25 -6.92
C GLU A 155 5.16 12.69 -5.46
N LEU A 156 5.01 11.75 -4.54
CA LEU A 156 5.47 11.85 -3.17
C LEU A 156 6.93 11.42 -3.11
N ASN A 157 7.81 12.35 -2.82
CA ASN A 157 9.24 12.19 -2.72
C ASN A 157 9.84 13.31 -1.85
N LYS A 158 11.17 13.38 -1.73
CA LYS A 158 11.85 14.41 -0.91
C LYS A 158 11.50 15.85 -1.28
N ASN A 159 11.19 16.13 -2.55
CA ASN A 159 10.90 17.48 -2.99
C ASN A 159 9.48 17.92 -2.62
N THR A 160 8.53 16.99 -2.57
CA THR A 160 7.11 17.25 -2.30
C THR A 160 6.72 17.00 -0.84
N PHE A 161 7.60 16.36 -0.06
CA PHE A 161 7.36 16.06 1.35
C PHE A 161 6.99 17.31 2.17
N ASN A 162 7.78 18.38 2.05
CA ASN A 162 7.53 19.61 2.81
C ASN A 162 6.20 20.29 2.42
N ASP A 163 5.83 20.22 1.13
CA ASP A 163 4.55 20.75 0.65
C ASP A 163 3.38 19.95 1.24
N LEU A 164 3.50 18.62 1.29
CA LEU A 164 2.50 17.74 1.89
C LEU A 164 2.37 17.98 3.39
N MET A 165 3.47 18.08 4.11
CA MET A 165 3.47 18.37 5.56
C MET A 165 2.84 19.72 5.88
N LYS A 166 3.11 20.74 5.05
CA LYS A 166 2.46 22.05 5.20
C LYS A 166 0.96 21.94 4.97
N LEU A 167 0.55 21.26 3.91
CA LEU A 167 -0.86 21.05 3.59
C LEU A 167 -1.56 20.24 4.69
N ALA A 168 -0.93 19.20 5.21
CA ALA A 168 -1.47 18.37 6.30
C ALA A 168 -1.77 19.23 7.54
N LYS A 169 -0.85 20.10 7.91
CA LYS A 169 -1.04 21.02 9.03
C LYS A 169 -2.14 22.06 8.76
N GLU A 170 -2.19 22.62 7.54
CA GLU A 170 -3.18 23.65 7.17
C GLU A 170 -4.60 23.11 7.10
N LYS A 171 -4.74 21.84 6.74
CA LYS A 171 -6.03 21.17 6.52
C LYS A 171 -6.45 20.24 7.64
N ASP A 172 -5.64 20.13 8.70
CA ASP A 172 -5.87 19.22 9.83
C ASP A 172 -6.12 17.78 9.37
N MET A 173 -5.24 17.30 8.47
CA MET A 173 -5.31 15.94 7.91
C MET A 173 -4.18 15.06 8.43
N ASP A 174 -4.39 13.74 8.41
CA ASP A 174 -3.33 12.79 8.72
C ASP A 174 -2.22 12.83 7.64
N PRO A 175 -0.94 12.98 8.02
CA PRO A 175 0.17 13.03 7.07
C PRO A 175 0.30 11.80 6.17
N CYS A 176 -0.06 10.59 6.65
CA CYS A 176 -0.05 9.36 5.87
C CYS A 176 -1.36 9.10 5.10
N GLY A 177 -2.40 9.95 5.33
CA GLY A 177 -3.69 9.79 4.63
C GLY A 177 -4.57 8.66 5.16
N GLU A 178 -4.33 8.21 6.41
CA GLU A 178 -4.99 7.05 7.01
C GLU A 178 -6.51 7.22 7.16
N ASN A 179 -7.02 8.46 7.29
CA ASN A 179 -8.45 8.73 7.36
C ASN A 179 -9.09 8.85 5.97
N GLY A 180 -8.39 8.41 4.91
CA GLY A 180 -8.88 8.43 3.55
C GLY A 180 -8.62 9.73 2.80
N GLU A 181 -7.72 10.60 3.30
CA GLU A 181 -7.37 11.85 2.64
C GLU A 181 -6.76 11.60 1.26
N TYR A 182 -5.88 10.61 1.15
CA TYR A 182 -5.29 10.25 -0.14
C TYR A 182 -4.89 8.77 -0.22
N HIS A 183 -4.59 8.31 -1.43
CA HIS A 183 -3.95 7.02 -1.69
C HIS A 183 -2.77 7.22 -2.63
N THR A 184 -1.74 6.39 -2.44
CA THR A 184 -0.53 6.40 -3.26
C THR A 184 -0.32 5.07 -3.96
N MET A 185 0.51 5.09 -5.00
CA MET A 185 1.02 3.91 -5.68
C MET A 185 2.53 4.03 -5.77
N THR A 186 3.26 3.12 -5.15
CA THR A 186 4.71 3.13 -5.11
C THR A 186 5.29 2.79 -6.48
N ILE A 187 6.18 3.65 -6.97
CA ILE A 187 6.83 3.50 -8.28
C ILE A 187 8.32 3.17 -8.20
N ASP A 188 8.93 3.43 -7.04
CA ASP A 188 10.33 3.10 -6.77
C ASP A 188 10.62 3.03 -5.27
N GLY A 189 11.72 2.39 -4.89
CA GLY A 189 12.18 2.28 -3.51
C GLY A 189 13.27 1.24 -3.35
N PRO A 190 13.83 1.07 -2.15
CA PRO A 190 14.99 0.20 -1.90
C PRO A 190 14.78 -1.28 -2.28
N THR A 191 13.52 -1.74 -2.24
CA THR A 191 13.16 -3.13 -2.57
C THR A 191 12.94 -3.36 -4.06
N PHE A 192 12.86 -2.30 -4.85
CA PHE A 192 12.66 -2.37 -6.30
C PHE A 192 14.01 -2.54 -7.02
N LYS A 193 14.10 -3.46 -7.99
CA LYS A 193 15.27 -3.62 -8.87
C LYS A 193 15.21 -2.71 -10.08
N GLN A 194 14.00 -2.31 -10.48
CA GLN A 194 13.71 -1.39 -11.57
C GLN A 194 12.66 -0.41 -11.10
N GLN A 195 12.68 0.83 -11.56
CA GLN A 195 11.60 1.78 -11.28
C GLN A 195 10.43 1.58 -12.24
N ILE A 196 9.22 1.99 -11.82
CA ILE A 196 8.05 2.05 -12.67
C ILE A 196 7.94 3.48 -13.20
N GLU A 197 8.07 3.63 -14.51
CA GLU A 197 7.80 4.90 -15.18
C GLU A 197 6.33 4.95 -15.58
N ILE A 198 5.63 5.98 -15.14
CA ILE A 198 4.29 6.32 -15.61
C ILE A 198 4.45 7.44 -16.64
N SER A 199 4.37 7.09 -17.92
CA SER A 199 4.58 8.05 -19.01
C SER A 199 3.32 8.80 -19.40
N LYS A 200 2.15 8.27 -19.06
CA LYS A 200 0.87 8.93 -19.35
C LYS A 200 -0.19 8.54 -18.34
N PHE A 201 -0.95 9.50 -17.90
CA PHE A 201 -2.16 9.30 -17.10
C PHE A 201 -3.20 10.38 -17.42
N THR A 202 -4.46 10.06 -17.18
CA THR A 202 -5.61 10.95 -17.32
C THR A 202 -6.15 11.30 -15.94
N LYS A 203 -6.33 12.60 -15.66
CA LYS A 203 -6.97 13.08 -14.44
C LYS A 203 -8.48 13.02 -14.56
N GLY A 204 -9.17 12.71 -13.48
CA GLY A 204 -10.62 12.64 -13.44
C GLY A 204 -11.17 12.67 -12.03
N LYS A 205 -12.49 12.48 -11.94
CA LYS A 205 -13.22 12.39 -10.66
C LYS A 205 -14.03 11.11 -10.64
N GLN A 206 -13.93 10.38 -9.53
CA GLN A 206 -14.73 9.18 -9.30
C GLN A 206 -15.19 9.16 -7.84
N LYS A 207 -16.49 8.93 -7.62
CA LYS A 207 -17.08 8.84 -6.27
C LYS A 207 -16.72 10.02 -5.35
N GLY A 208 -16.65 11.24 -5.89
CA GLY A 208 -16.31 12.45 -5.14
C GLY A 208 -14.82 12.62 -4.80
N ARG A 209 -13.95 11.89 -5.48
CA ARG A 209 -12.50 11.98 -5.29
C ARG A 209 -11.81 12.39 -6.60
N LEU A 210 -10.77 13.19 -6.48
CA LEU A 210 -9.81 13.41 -7.57
C LEU A 210 -8.98 12.14 -7.75
N CYS A 211 -8.84 11.66 -8.97
CA CYS A 211 -8.07 10.46 -9.24
C CYS A 211 -7.36 10.53 -10.59
N ILE A 212 -6.39 9.64 -10.76
CA ILE A 212 -5.76 9.41 -12.06
C ILE A 212 -6.12 8.02 -12.58
N THR A 213 -6.26 7.92 -13.90
CA THR A 213 -6.20 6.65 -14.61
C THR A 213 -4.83 6.56 -15.25
N ILE A 214 -4.07 5.54 -14.91
CA ILE A 214 -2.72 5.32 -15.45
C ILE A 214 -2.88 4.62 -16.80
N ASP A 215 -2.51 5.32 -17.87
CA ASP A 215 -2.73 4.88 -19.26
C ASP A 215 -1.51 4.14 -19.83
N GLU A 216 -0.30 4.69 -19.60
CA GLU A 216 0.95 4.13 -20.10
C GLU A 216 2.01 4.05 -19.01
N TYR A 217 2.62 2.89 -18.86
CA TYR A 217 3.61 2.62 -17.82
C TYR A 217 4.56 1.48 -18.24
N ALA A 218 5.78 1.50 -17.72
CA ALA A 218 6.78 0.48 -18.00
C ALA A 218 7.78 0.33 -16.85
N LEU A 219 8.44 -0.83 -16.78
CA LEU A 219 9.65 -0.97 -15.97
C LEU A 219 10.85 -0.34 -16.70
N LYS A 220 11.62 0.46 -15.98
CA LYS A 220 12.86 1.10 -16.45
C LYS A 220 14.01 0.79 -15.50
N PRO A 221 15.25 0.73 -16.00
CA PRO A 221 16.39 0.70 -15.13
C PRO A 221 16.34 1.84 -14.11
N LYS A 222 16.93 1.66 -12.96
CA LYS A 222 17.17 2.76 -12.02
C LYS A 222 18.35 3.59 -12.51
N ASP A 223 18.29 4.88 -12.29
CA ASP A 223 19.38 5.82 -12.54
C ASP A 223 20.55 5.64 -11.56
#